data_776d95788fe38f5b82006500b9239f86
#
_entry.id   776d95788fe38f5b82006500b9239f86
#
_cell.length_a   1.000
_cell.length_b   1.000
_cell.length_c   1.000
_cell.angle_alpha   90.00
_cell.angle_beta   90.00
_cell.angle_gamma   90.00
#
_symmetry.space_group_name_H-M   'P 1'
#
loop_
_entity.id
_entity.type
_entity.pdbx_description
1 polymer ?
#
loop_
_entity_poly.entity_id
_entity_poly.type
_entity_poly.pdbx_seq_one_letter_code
_entity_poly.pdbx_strand_id
1 'polypeptide(L)'
;MLSFGSALLFVLAAIVVVAARLFFSKPQVAPRQPPPPQLSSTKISSQPLPATWYGSEKIHELERRAIFSKKWILLTHKIRLPESGAYIRYEEAGFNFFLIRNNEGIVRGFHNICRHRAFPVVTKDNGTAKILSCKYHGWSYGFNGQLAKAPEYQNLKGFDKKKNGLFPLHVHVDERGFVWVNMDAKVKPEVSWASDFTGVDRLARHEPFNLDDYKFDHTSQEDIDYNWKTLADKYSSNSKIEQLFTGEESEKSSRIISDFYFPNAAMTFSPHFFIMMRCNPVGPARSSVEYEVFRHKDASDEDFNQVQDIIKRASEENKSLPNPSEKNFNTGILVNEAPLYFQSQVRQLLEHHSGLEELAKKEIRPAQQVLDQTSEQDESLFSSCSGLSCGKLAKELAW
;
A
#
# COMPACT_ATOMS: atom_id res chain seq x y z
N MET A 1 -46.32 31.19 53.65
CA MET A 1 -46.55 29.81 53.22
C MET A 1 -46.95 29.80 51.75
N LEU A 2 -46.02 29.50 50.88
CA LEU A 2 -46.32 29.31 49.45
C LEU A 2 -47.08 28.01 49.29
N SER A 3 -48.25 28.02 48.65
CA SER A 3 -49.09 26.84 48.50
C SER A 3 -48.43 25.79 47.61
N PHE A 4 -48.65 24.51 47.92
CA PHE A 4 -48.11 23.37 47.17
C PHE A 4 -48.35 23.46 45.64
N GLY A 5 -49.41 24.15 45.22
CA GLY A 5 -49.74 24.42 43.82
C GLY A 5 -48.78 25.34 43.12
N SER A 6 -48.22 26.35 43.80
CA SER A 6 -47.28 27.31 43.21
C SER A 6 -45.90 26.67 42.94
N ALA A 7 -45.45 25.75 43.82
CA ALA A 7 -44.19 25.04 43.67
C ALA A 7 -44.26 24.05 42.48
N LEU A 8 -45.39 23.36 42.29
CA LEU A 8 -45.59 22.44 41.18
C LEU A 8 -45.62 23.15 39.82
N LEU A 9 -46.21 24.36 39.74
CA LEU A 9 -46.24 25.17 38.54
C LEU A 9 -44.83 25.67 38.14
N PHE A 10 -43.96 26.00 39.11
CA PHE A 10 -42.60 26.42 38.84
C PHE A 10 -41.74 25.25 38.35
N VAL A 11 -41.93 24.02 38.87
CA VAL A 11 -41.22 22.85 38.44
C VAL A 11 -41.64 22.45 37.01
N LEU A 12 -42.92 22.46 36.70
CA LEU A 12 -43.43 22.21 35.35
C LEU A 12 -42.95 23.25 34.34
N ALA A 13 -42.95 24.54 34.70
CA ALA A 13 -42.40 25.58 33.83
C ALA A 13 -40.88 25.41 33.58
N ALA A 14 -40.13 25.03 34.62
CA ALA A 14 -38.71 24.75 34.47
C ALA A 14 -38.44 23.54 33.56
N ILE A 15 -39.23 22.48 33.67
CA ILE A 15 -39.11 21.30 32.80
C ILE A 15 -39.43 21.63 31.33
N VAL A 16 -40.48 22.44 31.10
CA VAL A 16 -40.85 22.89 29.75
C VAL A 16 -39.75 23.77 29.13
N VAL A 17 -39.14 24.67 29.91
CA VAL A 17 -38.02 25.50 29.43
C VAL A 17 -36.77 24.67 29.13
N VAL A 18 -36.46 23.67 29.95
CA VAL A 18 -35.34 22.76 29.71
C VAL A 18 -35.61 21.88 28.48
N ALA A 19 -36.81 21.32 28.36
CA ALA A 19 -37.22 20.55 27.20
C ALA A 19 -37.20 21.39 25.90
N ALA A 20 -37.70 22.62 25.96
CA ALA A 20 -37.66 23.55 24.83
C ALA A 20 -36.19 23.88 24.44
N ARG A 21 -35.31 24.09 25.40
CA ARG A 21 -33.89 24.32 25.11
C ARG A 21 -33.20 23.08 24.48
N LEU A 22 -33.59 21.87 24.89
CA LEU A 22 -33.04 20.62 24.30
C LEU A 22 -33.61 20.34 22.90
N PHE A 23 -34.88 20.72 22.64
CA PHE A 23 -35.51 20.52 21.34
C PHE A 23 -35.21 21.63 20.33
N PHE A 24 -34.97 22.86 20.77
CA PHE A 24 -34.70 24.02 19.91
C PHE A 24 -33.24 24.47 19.86
N SER A 25 -32.33 23.82 20.60
CA SER A 25 -30.90 23.98 20.34
C SER A 25 -30.58 23.37 18.98
N LYS A 26 -30.57 24.21 17.94
CA LYS A 26 -29.99 23.81 16.66
C LYS A 26 -28.58 23.24 16.95
N PRO A 27 -28.26 22.03 16.49
CA PRO A 27 -26.89 21.59 16.60
C PRO A 27 -26.02 22.66 15.93
N GLN A 28 -25.07 23.22 16.67
CA GLN A 28 -24.03 24.04 16.07
C GLN A 28 -23.29 23.12 15.10
N VAL A 29 -23.65 23.22 13.82
CA VAL A 29 -22.88 22.62 12.72
C VAL A 29 -21.53 23.31 12.81
N ALA A 30 -20.52 22.58 13.29
CA ALA A 30 -19.14 23.00 13.16
C ALA A 30 -18.92 23.47 11.72
N PRO A 31 -18.21 24.60 11.50
CA PRO A 31 -17.96 25.06 10.15
C PRO A 31 -17.44 23.91 9.33
N ARG A 32 -18.19 23.51 8.29
CA ARG A 32 -17.76 22.49 7.34
C ARG A 32 -16.40 22.95 6.84
N GLN A 33 -15.36 22.22 7.21
CA GLN A 33 -14.11 22.32 6.47
C GLN A 33 -14.48 22.15 4.99
N PRO A 34 -14.00 23.01 4.10
CA PRO A 34 -14.20 22.81 2.67
C PRO A 34 -13.78 21.36 2.37
N PRO A 35 -14.58 20.62 1.57
CA PRO A 35 -14.18 19.27 1.19
C PRO A 35 -12.76 19.36 0.62
N PRO A 36 -11.88 18.41 0.94
CA PRO A 36 -10.58 18.36 0.31
C PRO A 36 -10.82 18.47 -1.19
N PRO A 37 -9.99 19.22 -1.93
CA PRO A 37 -10.18 19.39 -3.35
C PRO A 37 -10.31 17.99 -3.95
N GLN A 38 -11.54 17.66 -4.35
CA GLN A 38 -11.78 16.44 -5.13
C GLN A 38 -10.89 16.63 -6.36
N LEU A 39 -10.08 15.63 -6.70
CA LEU A 39 -9.43 15.58 -8.01
C LEU A 39 -10.56 15.70 -9.04
N SER A 40 -10.87 16.93 -9.41
CA SER A 40 -11.91 17.27 -10.38
C SER A 40 -11.57 16.53 -11.65
N SER A 41 -12.58 15.90 -12.25
CA SER A 41 -12.58 15.23 -13.55
C SER A 41 -11.26 15.38 -14.31
N THR A 42 -10.46 14.32 -14.30
CA THR A 42 -9.10 14.25 -14.82
C THR A 42 -9.08 14.84 -16.23
N LYS A 43 -8.68 16.10 -16.39
CA LYS A 43 -8.26 16.57 -17.70
C LYS A 43 -7.02 15.76 -18.03
N ILE A 44 -7.17 14.78 -18.93
CA ILE A 44 -6.05 14.02 -19.46
C ILE A 44 -5.10 15.05 -20.10
N SER A 45 -3.88 15.14 -19.57
CA SER A 45 -2.86 15.95 -20.19
C SER A 45 -2.51 15.34 -21.54
N SER A 46 -2.57 16.12 -22.60
CA SER A 46 -2.12 15.70 -23.93
C SER A 46 -0.60 15.62 -24.05
N GLN A 47 0.13 15.97 -22.99
CA GLN A 47 1.59 15.98 -23.01
C GLN A 47 2.16 14.83 -22.17
N PRO A 48 3.12 14.07 -22.69
CA PRO A 48 3.83 13.04 -21.95
C PRO A 48 4.61 13.63 -20.77
N LEU A 49 5.00 12.79 -19.82
CA LEU A 49 5.89 13.18 -18.73
C LEU A 49 7.26 13.59 -19.29
N PRO A 50 7.92 14.60 -18.70
CA PRO A 50 9.28 14.96 -19.10
C PRO A 50 10.23 13.76 -18.94
N ALA A 51 11.09 13.52 -19.91
CA ALA A 51 12.08 12.44 -19.88
C ALA A 51 12.97 12.51 -18.62
N THR A 52 13.26 13.73 -18.13
CA THR A 52 14.04 13.95 -16.90
C THR A 52 13.38 13.37 -15.65
N TRP A 53 12.06 13.11 -15.66
CA TRP A 53 11.35 12.51 -14.53
C TRP A 53 11.63 11.01 -14.35
N TYR A 54 12.19 10.36 -15.39
CA TYR A 54 12.51 8.93 -15.36
C TYR A 54 13.90 8.60 -14.79
N GLY A 55 14.72 9.62 -14.51
CA GLY A 55 16.07 9.42 -13.94
C GLY A 55 16.39 10.35 -12.77
N SER A 56 15.42 11.15 -12.30
CA SER A 56 15.63 12.14 -11.26
C SER A 56 15.41 11.56 -9.86
N GLU A 57 16.44 11.63 -9.01
CA GLU A 57 16.35 11.29 -7.59
C GLU A 57 15.25 12.10 -6.87
N LYS A 58 15.18 13.40 -7.15
CA LYS A 58 14.17 14.28 -6.56
C LYS A 58 12.75 13.84 -6.92
N ILE A 59 12.52 13.43 -8.15
CA ILE A 59 11.21 12.94 -8.60
C ILE A 59 10.93 11.57 -7.96
N HIS A 60 11.91 10.67 -7.91
CA HIS A 60 11.76 9.37 -7.25
C HIS A 60 11.35 9.52 -5.78
N GLU A 61 12.02 10.39 -5.01
CA GLU A 61 11.64 10.67 -3.63
C GLU A 61 10.24 11.31 -3.51
N LEU A 62 9.87 12.17 -4.45
CA LEU A 62 8.51 12.73 -4.49
C LEU A 62 7.46 11.65 -4.83
N GLU A 63 7.74 10.73 -5.75
CA GLU A 63 6.88 9.57 -6.04
C GLU A 63 6.65 8.70 -4.81
N ARG A 64 7.70 8.42 -4.04
CA ARG A 64 7.58 7.68 -2.78
C ARG A 64 6.60 8.36 -1.82
N ARG A 65 6.68 9.69 -1.68
CA ARG A 65 5.81 10.47 -0.79
C ARG A 65 4.41 10.67 -1.35
N ALA A 66 4.29 10.99 -2.63
CA ALA A 66 3.02 11.37 -3.25
C ALA A 66 2.17 10.18 -3.69
N ILE A 67 2.80 9.08 -4.08
CA ILE A 67 2.13 7.90 -4.66
C ILE A 67 2.23 6.71 -3.71
N PHE A 68 3.43 6.15 -3.50
CA PHE A 68 3.61 4.87 -2.82
C PHE A 68 3.24 4.91 -1.34
N SER A 69 3.30 6.08 -0.68
CA SER A 69 2.88 6.21 0.73
C SER A 69 1.41 6.59 0.91
N LYS A 70 0.69 6.97 -0.17
CA LYS A 70 -0.69 7.49 -0.09
C LYS A 70 -1.71 6.67 -0.86
N LYS A 71 -1.29 5.97 -1.93
CA LYS A 71 -2.18 5.16 -2.74
C LYS A 71 -2.25 3.73 -2.23
N TRP A 72 -3.35 3.07 -2.55
CA TRP A 72 -3.49 1.64 -2.29
C TRP A 72 -2.70 0.86 -3.34
N ILE A 73 -1.86 -0.05 -2.88
CA ILE A 73 -1.00 -0.89 -3.71
C ILE A 73 -1.51 -2.32 -3.62
N LEU A 74 -1.77 -2.92 -4.77
CA LEU A 74 -2.10 -4.33 -4.88
C LEU A 74 -0.83 -5.16 -4.68
N LEU A 75 -0.79 -6.02 -3.65
CA LEU A 75 0.41 -6.78 -3.32
C LEU A 75 0.34 -8.25 -3.72
N THR A 76 -0.72 -8.94 -3.28
CA THR A 76 -0.78 -10.40 -3.38
C THR A 76 -2.23 -10.89 -3.25
N HIS A 77 -2.41 -12.20 -3.19
CA HIS A 77 -3.68 -12.84 -2.86
C HIS A 77 -3.63 -13.56 -1.50
N LYS A 78 -4.75 -13.57 -0.76
CA LYS A 78 -4.88 -14.20 0.57
C LYS A 78 -4.47 -15.69 0.60
N ILE A 79 -4.48 -16.38 -0.56
CA ILE A 79 -4.05 -17.78 -0.68
C ILE A 79 -2.61 -17.97 -0.20
N ARG A 80 -1.75 -16.98 -0.37
CA ARG A 80 -0.35 -17.01 0.09
C ARG A 80 -0.19 -16.96 1.62
N LEU A 81 -1.27 -16.66 2.34
CA LEU A 81 -1.32 -16.59 3.79
C LEU A 81 -2.35 -17.61 4.31
N PRO A 82 -2.12 -18.94 4.13
CA PRO A 82 -3.15 -19.95 4.33
C PRO A 82 -3.55 -20.17 5.78
N GLU A 83 -2.65 -19.91 6.73
CA GLU A 83 -2.85 -20.24 8.15
C GLU A 83 -2.42 -19.09 9.07
N SER A 84 -2.83 -19.18 10.34
CA SER A 84 -2.40 -18.23 11.37
C SER A 84 -0.88 -18.24 11.52
N GLY A 85 -0.28 -17.07 11.56
CA GLY A 85 1.17 -16.89 11.62
C GLY A 85 1.88 -16.95 10.26
N ALA A 86 1.20 -17.34 9.17
CA ALA A 86 1.76 -17.22 7.83
C ALA A 86 2.05 -15.75 7.53
N TYR A 87 3.26 -15.44 7.07
CA TYR A 87 3.69 -14.08 6.76
C TYR A 87 4.46 -14.01 5.46
N ILE A 88 4.46 -12.82 4.84
CA ILE A 88 5.23 -12.47 3.65
C ILE A 88 5.84 -11.10 3.89
N ARG A 89 7.15 -10.97 3.68
CA ARG A 89 7.90 -9.71 3.73
C ARG A 89 7.92 -9.06 2.36
N TYR A 90 7.80 -7.76 2.34
CA TYR A 90 7.86 -6.94 1.13
C TYR A 90 8.83 -5.77 1.30
N GLU A 91 9.38 -5.35 0.18
CA GLU A 91 10.04 -4.07 0.03
C GLU A 91 9.44 -3.38 -1.19
N GLU A 92 8.66 -2.33 -0.96
CA GLU A 92 7.91 -1.62 -2.01
C GLU A 92 8.30 -0.15 -1.97
N ALA A 93 8.88 0.36 -3.05
CA ALA A 93 9.40 1.74 -3.13
C ALA A 93 10.29 2.14 -1.95
N GLY A 94 11.12 1.21 -1.45
CA GLY A 94 11.99 1.40 -0.28
C GLY A 94 11.27 1.32 1.07
N PHE A 95 9.97 1.00 1.12
CA PHE A 95 9.26 0.70 2.36
C PHE A 95 9.38 -0.78 2.68
N ASN A 96 10.02 -1.12 3.82
CA ASN A 96 10.14 -2.50 4.28
C ASN A 96 9.02 -2.82 5.27
N PHE A 97 8.19 -3.81 4.95
CA PHE A 97 7.05 -4.21 5.76
C PHE A 97 6.75 -5.71 5.57
N PHE A 98 5.79 -6.22 6.31
CA PHE A 98 5.30 -7.59 6.13
C PHE A 98 3.79 -7.67 6.34
N LEU A 99 3.18 -8.62 5.66
CA LEU A 99 1.82 -9.09 5.91
C LEU A 99 1.87 -10.34 6.78
N ILE A 100 0.87 -10.51 7.64
CA ILE A 100 0.73 -11.69 8.47
C ILE A 100 -0.75 -12.03 8.67
N ARG A 101 -1.11 -13.30 8.65
CA ARG A 101 -2.45 -13.75 9.04
C ARG A 101 -2.50 -13.93 10.56
N ASN A 102 -3.40 -13.23 11.22
CA ASN A 102 -3.57 -13.33 12.67
C ASN A 102 -4.42 -14.55 13.08
N ASN A 103 -4.62 -14.74 14.39
CA ASN A 103 -5.36 -15.88 14.91
C ASN A 103 -6.86 -15.86 14.58
N GLU A 104 -7.40 -14.69 14.29
CA GLU A 104 -8.78 -14.49 13.84
C GLU A 104 -8.96 -14.69 12.33
N GLY A 105 -7.88 -15.06 11.61
CA GLY A 105 -7.90 -15.27 10.17
C GLY A 105 -7.81 -13.99 9.35
N ILE A 106 -7.56 -12.85 9.99
CA ILE A 106 -7.47 -11.53 9.35
C ILE A 106 -6.04 -11.26 8.91
N VAL A 107 -5.85 -10.76 7.69
CA VAL A 107 -4.54 -10.30 7.22
C VAL A 107 -4.25 -8.93 7.82
N ARG A 108 -3.09 -8.82 8.47
CA ARG A 108 -2.55 -7.59 9.05
C ARG A 108 -1.25 -7.21 8.36
N GLY A 109 -0.93 -5.92 8.33
CA GLY A 109 0.33 -5.41 7.80
C GLY A 109 1.05 -4.56 8.84
N PHE A 110 2.37 -4.65 8.88
CA PHE A 110 3.19 -3.86 9.78
C PHE A 110 4.50 -3.46 9.10
N HIS A 111 4.98 -2.24 9.37
CA HIS A 111 6.35 -1.89 9.04
C HIS A 111 7.31 -2.89 9.72
N ASN A 112 8.28 -3.37 8.98
CA ASN A 112 9.22 -4.39 9.47
C ASN A 112 10.32 -3.77 10.34
N ILE A 113 9.91 -3.09 11.40
CA ILE A 113 10.76 -2.27 12.27
C ILE A 113 10.46 -2.61 13.73
N CYS A 114 11.46 -3.14 14.43
CA CYS A 114 11.37 -3.38 15.87
C CYS A 114 11.37 -2.05 16.62
N ARG A 115 10.40 -1.85 17.53
CA ARG A 115 10.24 -0.61 18.30
C ARG A 115 11.39 -0.33 19.28
N HIS A 116 12.28 -1.32 19.48
CA HIS A 116 13.46 -1.14 20.33
C HIS A 116 14.59 -0.34 19.66
N ARG A 117 15.08 -0.82 18.50
CA ARG A 117 16.23 -0.22 17.78
C ARG A 117 16.12 -0.43 16.25
N ALA A 118 14.94 -0.34 15.70
CA ALA A 118 14.64 -0.40 14.26
C ALA A 118 15.15 -1.66 13.51
N PHE A 119 15.62 -2.69 14.21
CA PHE A 119 16.05 -3.92 13.53
C PHE A 119 14.83 -4.65 12.93
N PRO A 120 14.96 -5.29 11.75
CA PRO A 120 13.85 -6.03 11.15
C PRO A 120 13.30 -7.11 12.09
N VAL A 121 11.98 -7.18 12.22
CA VAL A 121 11.28 -8.20 13.03
C VAL A 121 11.28 -9.54 12.32
N VAL A 122 10.98 -9.52 11.01
CA VAL A 122 11.07 -10.69 10.12
C VAL A 122 12.20 -10.50 9.13
N THR A 123 13.02 -11.55 8.95
CA THR A 123 14.24 -11.51 8.12
C THR A 123 14.19 -12.45 6.92
N LYS A 124 13.22 -13.37 6.88
CA LYS A 124 12.94 -14.24 5.74
C LYS A 124 11.85 -13.62 4.89
N ASP A 125 11.83 -13.93 3.62
CA ASP A 125 10.84 -13.38 2.68
C ASP A 125 9.44 -13.89 2.98
N ASN A 126 9.30 -15.13 3.44
CA ASN A 126 8.04 -15.71 3.87
C ASN A 126 8.25 -16.82 4.92
N GLY A 127 7.18 -17.26 5.53
CA GLY A 127 7.19 -18.38 6.47
C GLY A 127 5.95 -18.38 7.38
N THR A 128 5.94 -19.29 8.35
CA THR A 128 4.93 -19.36 9.40
C THR A 128 5.60 -19.14 10.75
N ALA A 129 5.16 -18.11 11.47
CA ALA A 129 5.66 -17.75 12.80
C ALA A 129 4.71 -18.26 13.90
N LYS A 130 5.27 -18.71 15.02
CA LYS A 130 4.49 -18.91 16.27
C LYS A 130 4.36 -17.62 17.08
N ILE A 131 5.35 -16.76 16.94
CA ILE A 131 5.42 -15.41 17.50
C ILE A 131 6.39 -14.59 16.64
N LEU A 132 6.14 -13.32 16.47
CA LEU A 132 7.08 -12.41 15.84
C LEU A 132 8.16 -12.03 16.84
N SER A 133 9.40 -12.37 16.60
CA SER A 133 10.50 -12.10 17.54
C SER A 133 11.68 -11.46 16.83
N CYS A 134 12.04 -10.25 17.27
CA CYS A 134 13.23 -9.58 16.83
C CYS A 134 14.48 -10.34 17.28
N LYS A 135 15.32 -10.75 16.33
CA LYS A 135 16.51 -11.56 16.60
C LYS A 135 17.61 -10.79 17.34
N TYR A 136 17.53 -9.46 17.38
CA TYR A 136 18.59 -8.65 17.97
C TYR A 136 18.55 -8.67 19.50
N HIS A 137 17.41 -8.32 20.14
CA HIS A 137 17.28 -8.27 21.61
C HIS A 137 16.04 -9.01 22.14
N GLY A 138 15.42 -9.89 21.34
CA GLY A 138 14.35 -10.74 21.77
C GLY A 138 13.00 -10.05 22.04
N TRP A 139 12.81 -8.78 21.65
CA TRP A 139 11.48 -8.17 21.70
C TRP A 139 10.53 -8.95 20.82
N SER A 140 9.38 -9.33 21.40
CA SER A 140 8.41 -10.18 20.69
C SER A 140 7.06 -9.50 20.59
N TYR A 141 6.39 -9.76 19.48
CA TYR A 141 5.10 -9.15 19.14
C TYR A 141 4.09 -10.24 18.78
N GLY A 142 2.84 -10.03 19.16
CA GLY A 142 1.74 -10.86 18.69
C GLY A 142 1.37 -10.51 17.24
N PHE A 143 0.51 -11.32 16.65
CA PHE A 143 0.11 -11.17 15.25
C PHE A 143 -0.80 -9.96 14.97
N ASN A 144 -1.32 -9.33 16.04
CA ASN A 144 -1.99 -8.03 15.96
C ASN A 144 -1.04 -6.85 16.22
N GLY A 145 0.28 -7.09 16.23
CA GLY A 145 1.33 -6.08 16.38
C GLY A 145 1.61 -5.66 17.82
N GLN A 146 0.84 -6.09 18.80
CA GLN A 146 1.03 -5.72 20.20
C GLN A 146 2.35 -6.28 20.75
N LEU A 147 3.07 -5.48 21.54
CA LEU A 147 4.28 -5.93 22.22
C LEU A 147 3.94 -6.98 23.29
N ALA A 148 4.40 -8.21 23.09
CA ALA A 148 4.19 -9.32 24.02
C ALA A 148 5.26 -9.38 25.10
N LYS A 149 6.54 -9.31 24.70
CA LYS A 149 7.69 -9.39 25.62
C LYS A 149 8.75 -8.37 25.22
N ALA A 150 9.31 -7.67 26.22
CA ALA A 150 10.43 -6.75 26.08
C ALA A 150 11.48 -7.08 27.17
N PRO A 151 12.42 -8.00 26.89
CA PRO A 151 13.48 -8.32 27.86
C PRO A 151 14.16 -7.05 28.36
N GLU A 152 14.46 -7.00 29.66
CA GLU A 152 15.10 -5.89 30.37
C GLU A 152 14.24 -4.62 30.54
N TYR A 153 13.18 -4.42 29.74
CA TYR A 153 12.35 -3.22 29.79
C TYR A 153 11.03 -3.41 30.54
N GLN A 154 10.57 -4.64 30.72
CA GLN A 154 9.25 -4.92 31.26
C GLN A 154 9.04 -4.47 32.71
N ASN A 155 10.14 -4.27 33.45
CA ASN A 155 10.13 -3.82 34.85
C ASN A 155 10.55 -2.34 35.01
N LEU A 156 10.84 -1.65 33.91
CA LEU A 156 11.22 -0.23 33.97
C LEU A 156 10.01 0.62 34.33
N LYS A 157 10.21 1.54 35.29
CA LYS A 157 9.17 2.49 35.68
C LYS A 157 8.83 3.40 34.50
N GLY A 158 7.54 3.50 34.15
CA GLY A 158 7.07 4.31 33.03
C GLY A 158 7.01 3.59 31.67
N PHE A 159 7.57 2.38 31.55
CA PHE A 159 7.49 1.61 30.30
C PHE A 159 6.08 1.06 30.06
N ASP A 160 5.43 1.52 28.99
CA ASP A 160 4.10 1.04 28.59
C ASP A 160 4.20 0.17 27.33
N LYS A 161 3.95 -1.12 27.48
CA LYS A 161 3.91 -2.07 26.36
C LYS A 161 2.89 -1.68 25.28
N LYS A 162 1.76 -1.07 25.65
CA LYS A 162 0.70 -0.68 24.70
C LYS A 162 1.17 0.37 23.70
N LYS A 163 2.10 1.24 24.12
CA LYS A 163 2.69 2.28 23.27
C LYS A 163 3.81 1.76 22.37
N ASN A 164 4.26 0.53 22.58
CA ASN A 164 5.41 -0.08 21.90
C ASN A 164 5.02 -1.23 20.96
N GLY A 165 3.79 -1.26 20.44
CA GLY A 165 3.38 -2.14 19.37
C GLY A 165 4.03 -1.80 18.03
N LEU A 166 4.04 -2.74 17.10
CA LEU A 166 4.51 -2.51 15.73
C LEU A 166 3.68 -1.41 15.06
N PHE A 167 4.29 -0.66 14.16
CA PHE A 167 3.60 0.34 13.35
C PHE A 167 2.72 -0.35 12.31
N PRO A 168 1.39 -0.15 12.37
CA PRO A 168 0.48 -0.82 11.46
C PRO A 168 0.48 -0.17 10.08
N LEU A 169 0.16 -0.97 9.06
CA LEU A 169 -0.28 -0.52 7.74
C LEU A 169 -1.79 -0.69 7.63
N HIS A 170 -2.40 0.10 6.75
CA HIS A 170 -3.78 -0.18 6.34
C HIS A 170 -3.77 -1.35 5.36
N VAL A 171 -4.58 -2.35 5.64
CA VAL A 171 -4.76 -3.53 4.80
C VAL A 171 -6.22 -3.64 4.42
N HIS A 172 -6.49 -3.82 3.14
CA HIS A 172 -7.80 -4.17 2.62
C HIS A 172 -7.69 -5.51 1.89
N VAL A 173 -8.58 -6.42 2.19
CA VAL A 173 -8.75 -7.67 1.43
C VAL A 173 -10.09 -7.55 0.74
N ASP A 174 -10.07 -7.51 -0.60
CA ASP A 174 -11.27 -7.36 -1.40
C ASP A 174 -12.12 -8.65 -1.44
N GLU A 175 -13.28 -8.60 -2.07
CA GLU A 175 -14.22 -9.74 -2.11
C GLU A 175 -13.62 -10.96 -2.81
N ARG A 176 -12.70 -10.74 -3.75
CA ARG A 176 -12.01 -11.83 -4.45
C ARG A 176 -10.78 -12.37 -3.69
N GLY A 177 -10.38 -11.69 -2.63
CA GLY A 177 -9.26 -12.09 -1.77
C GLY A 177 -7.92 -11.47 -2.12
N PHE A 178 -7.88 -10.49 -3.01
CA PHE A 178 -6.66 -9.71 -3.25
C PHE A 178 -6.35 -8.79 -2.09
N VAL A 179 -5.08 -8.68 -1.76
CA VAL A 179 -4.58 -7.96 -0.59
C VAL A 179 -3.95 -6.65 -1.05
N TRP A 180 -4.51 -5.57 -0.55
CA TRP A 180 -4.11 -4.19 -0.82
C TRP A 180 -3.54 -3.56 0.43
N VAL A 181 -2.51 -2.73 0.29
CA VAL A 181 -1.94 -1.96 1.40
C VAL A 181 -1.91 -0.48 1.09
N ASN A 182 -1.98 0.33 2.15
CA ASN A 182 -1.74 1.75 2.11
C ASN A 182 -0.86 2.11 3.31
N MET A 183 0.18 2.90 3.07
CA MET A 183 1.23 3.19 4.06
C MET A 183 1.01 4.50 4.81
N ASP A 184 -0.12 5.20 4.59
CA ASP A 184 -0.46 6.42 5.33
C ASP A 184 -0.49 6.13 6.83
N ALA A 185 0.29 6.89 7.61
CA ALA A 185 0.40 6.71 9.06
C ALA A 185 -0.82 7.22 9.85
N LYS A 186 -1.76 7.90 9.19
CA LYS A 186 -3.00 8.38 9.82
C LYS A 186 -3.86 7.20 10.28
N VAL A 187 -4.68 7.40 11.31
CA VAL A 187 -5.64 6.38 11.82
C VAL A 187 -6.58 5.88 10.72
N LYS A 188 -6.95 6.75 9.78
CA LYS A 188 -7.63 6.41 8.53
C LYS A 188 -6.80 6.96 7.38
N PRO A 189 -6.55 6.19 6.33
CA PRO A 189 -5.79 6.67 5.19
C PRO A 189 -6.53 7.83 4.55
N GLU A 190 -5.80 8.80 4.03
CA GLU A 190 -6.36 9.96 3.34
C GLU A 190 -7.21 9.56 2.13
N VAL A 191 -6.78 8.50 1.45
CA VAL A 191 -7.51 7.92 0.32
C VAL A 191 -8.11 6.58 0.75
N SER A 192 -9.45 6.45 0.72
CA SER A 192 -10.09 5.16 0.98
C SER A 192 -9.87 4.20 -0.19
N TRP A 193 -9.84 2.88 0.06
CA TRP A 193 -9.74 1.90 -1.03
C TRP A 193 -10.89 2.05 -2.02
N ALA A 194 -12.10 2.25 -1.52
CA ALA A 194 -13.27 2.44 -2.35
C ALA A 194 -13.22 3.70 -3.24
N SER A 195 -12.43 4.72 -2.88
CA SER A 195 -12.29 5.92 -3.71
C SER A 195 -11.58 5.64 -5.03
N ASP A 196 -10.60 4.73 -5.02
CA ASP A 196 -9.79 4.40 -6.19
C ASP A 196 -10.29 3.12 -6.90
N PHE A 197 -10.89 2.15 -6.16
CA PHE A 197 -11.10 0.78 -6.61
C PHE A 197 -12.51 0.23 -6.39
N THR A 198 -13.54 1.08 -6.17
CA THR A 198 -14.92 0.60 -6.05
C THR A 198 -15.32 -0.26 -7.24
N GLY A 199 -15.78 -1.49 -6.96
CA GLY A 199 -16.31 -2.42 -7.96
C GLY A 199 -15.26 -3.17 -8.78
N VAL A 200 -13.97 -2.93 -8.54
CA VAL A 200 -12.87 -3.62 -9.24
C VAL A 200 -12.88 -5.13 -8.98
N ASP A 201 -13.34 -5.52 -7.80
CA ASP A 201 -13.48 -6.90 -7.34
C ASP A 201 -14.78 -7.60 -7.82
N ARG A 202 -15.65 -6.88 -8.54
CA ARG A 202 -16.95 -7.34 -9.07
C ARG A 202 -17.08 -7.19 -10.57
N LEU A 203 -15.96 -7.11 -11.28
CA LEU A 203 -15.97 -7.01 -12.74
C LEU A 203 -16.53 -8.30 -13.34
N ALA A 204 -17.58 -8.20 -14.16
CA ALA A 204 -18.24 -9.35 -14.79
C ALA A 204 -17.27 -10.23 -15.59
N ARG A 205 -16.26 -9.64 -16.22
CA ARG A 205 -15.22 -10.38 -16.95
C ARG A 205 -14.38 -11.31 -16.06
N HIS A 206 -14.34 -11.09 -14.74
CA HIS A 206 -13.63 -11.94 -13.78
C HIS A 206 -14.49 -13.13 -13.29
N GLU A 207 -15.82 -13.10 -13.46
CA GLU A 207 -16.74 -14.14 -12.96
C GLU A 207 -16.37 -15.57 -13.41
N PRO A 208 -15.84 -15.80 -14.63
CA PRO A 208 -15.46 -17.14 -15.05
C PRO A 208 -14.30 -17.78 -14.25
N PHE A 209 -13.57 -16.98 -13.48
CA PHE A 209 -12.39 -17.43 -12.73
C PHE A 209 -12.70 -17.53 -11.24
N ASN A 210 -12.94 -18.74 -10.75
CA ASN A 210 -13.09 -19.02 -9.33
C ASN A 210 -11.71 -19.13 -8.68
N LEU A 211 -11.30 -18.13 -7.91
CA LEU A 211 -9.94 -18.07 -7.34
C LEU A 211 -9.68 -19.15 -6.27
N ASP A 212 -10.69 -19.74 -5.67
CA ASP A 212 -10.53 -20.87 -4.74
C ASP A 212 -10.02 -22.14 -5.43
N ASP A 213 -10.08 -22.21 -6.76
CA ASP A 213 -9.56 -23.31 -7.57
C ASP A 213 -8.08 -23.16 -7.92
N TYR A 214 -7.46 -22.06 -7.52
CA TYR A 214 -6.03 -21.81 -7.78
C TYR A 214 -5.21 -21.97 -6.49
N LYS A 215 -3.98 -22.39 -6.65
CA LYS A 215 -2.98 -22.50 -5.58
C LYS A 215 -1.74 -21.70 -5.96
N PHE A 216 -1.13 -21.07 -4.97
CA PHE A 216 0.17 -20.43 -5.17
C PHE A 216 1.20 -21.48 -5.61
N ASP A 217 1.93 -21.17 -6.67
CA ASP A 217 2.97 -22.02 -7.21
C ASP A 217 4.35 -21.48 -6.87
N HIS A 218 4.71 -20.33 -7.42
CA HIS A 218 6.02 -19.71 -7.17
C HIS A 218 6.00 -18.20 -7.35
N THR A 219 7.09 -17.58 -6.93
CA THR A 219 7.43 -16.18 -7.23
C THR A 219 8.71 -16.15 -8.05
N SER A 220 8.75 -15.32 -9.08
CA SER A 220 9.98 -14.95 -9.78
C SER A 220 10.19 -13.46 -9.74
N GLN A 221 11.44 -13.01 -9.74
CA GLN A 221 11.81 -11.61 -9.67
C GLN A 221 12.99 -11.34 -10.60
N GLU A 222 12.98 -10.18 -11.23
CA GLU A 222 14.07 -9.69 -12.05
C GLU A 222 14.29 -8.19 -11.82
N ASP A 223 15.56 -7.80 -11.84
CA ASP A 223 15.93 -6.37 -11.81
C ASP A 223 16.06 -5.84 -13.22
N ILE A 224 15.62 -4.59 -13.41
CA ILE A 224 15.63 -3.89 -14.68
C ILE A 224 16.22 -2.49 -14.51
N ASP A 225 16.98 -2.04 -15.53
CA ASP A 225 17.73 -0.79 -15.50
C ASP A 225 16.95 0.38 -16.13
N TYR A 226 15.68 0.52 -15.75
CA TYR A 226 14.86 1.68 -16.08
C TYR A 226 13.83 1.97 -14.98
N ASN A 227 13.20 3.14 -15.10
CA ASN A 227 12.21 3.62 -14.13
C ASN A 227 10.91 2.79 -14.21
N TRP A 228 10.26 2.54 -13.07
CA TRP A 228 9.01 1.80 -12.94
C TRP A 228 7.88 2.31 -13.86
N LYS A 229 7.84 3.62 -14.14
CA LYS A 229 6.86 4.24 -15.04
C LYS A 229 6.95 3.72 -16.47
N THR A 230 8.15 3.35 -16.92
CA THR A 230 8.34 2.80 -18.27
C THR A 230 7.55 1.51 -18.47
N LEU A 231 7.57 0.62 -17.46
CA LEU A 231 6.81 -0.61 -17.51
C LEU A 231 5.31 -0.35 -17.28
N ALA A 232 4.97 0.54 -16.35
CA ALA A 232 3.59 0.93 -16.10
C ALA A 232 2.95 1.57 -17.34
N ASP A 233 3.66 2.39 -18.09
CA ASP A 233 3.23 2.94 -19.39
C ASP A 233 2.88 1.81 -20.38
N LYS A 234 3.74 0.79 -20.48
CA LYS A 234 3.50 -0.38 -21.34
C LYS A 234 2.23 -1.13 -20.94
N TYR A 235 2.06 -1.38 -19.64
CA TYR A 235 0.98 -2.24 -19.13
C TYR A 235 -0.31 -1.50 -18.77
N SER A 236 -0.32 -0.17 -18.76
CA SER A 236 -1.55 0.61 -18.56
C SER A 236 -2.58 0.44 -19.69
N SER A 237 -2.17 -0.11 -20.82
CA SER A 237 -3.06 -0.56 -21.90
C SER A 237 -3.33 -2.06 -21.78
N ASN A 238 -4.54 -2.45 -21.36
CA ASN A 238 -4.92 -3.86 -21.17
C ASN A 238 -4.71 -4.70 -22.43
N SER A 239 -4.91 -4.13 -23.61
CA SER A 239 -4.72 -4.84 -24.90
C SER A 239 -3.28 -5.32 -25.11
N LYS A 240 -2.28 -4.60 -24.61
CA LYS A 240 -0.87 -5.01 -24.73
C LYS A 240 -0.51 -6.16 -23.80
N ILE A 241 -1.11 -6.21 -22.61
CA ILE A 241 -0.91 -7.33 -21.69
C ILE A 241 -1.51 -8.60 -22.30
N GLU A 242 -2.72 -8.51 -22.84
CA GLU A 242 -3.39 -9.64 -23.48
C GLU A 242 -2.60 -10.20 -24.66
N GLN A 243 -2.00 -9.34 -25.50
CA GLN A 243 -1.15 -9.74 -26.63
C GLN A 243 0.08 -10.55 -26.19
N LEU A 244 0.68 -10.24 -25.04
CA LEU A 244 1.82 -11.02 -24.51
C LEU A 244 1.47 -12.49 -24.26
N PHE A 245 0.22 -12.73 -23.83
CA PHE A 245 -0.23 -14.04 -23.43
C PHE A 245 -0.89 -14.82 -24.56
N THR A 246 -1.35 -14.15 -25.62
CA THR A 246 -2.13 -14.81 -26.67
C THR A 246 -1.34 -15.15 -27.94
N GLY A 247 -0.21 -14.46 -28.21
CA GLY A 247 0.39 -14.51 -29.55
C GLY A 247 -0.57 -13.94 -30.61
N GLU A 248 -0.10 -13.71 -31.82
CA GLU A 248 -0.90 -13.05 -32.88
C GLU A 248 -2.06 -13.88 -33.44
N GLU A 249 -2.10 -15.22 -33.19
CA GLU A 249 -3.14 -16.10 -33.77
C GLU A 249 -3.52 -17.25 -32.85
N SER A 250 -4.59 -17.15 -32.09
CA SER A 250 -5.26 -18.34 -31.54
C SER A 250 -6.71 -18.05 -31.14
N GLU A 251 -7.66 -18.80 -31.69
CA GLU A 251 -9.08 -18.86 -31.25
C GLU A 251 -9.22 -19.31 -29.77
N LYS A 252 -8.18 -19.89 -29.16
CA LYS A 252 -8.09 -20.20 -27.72
C LYS A 252 -7.86 -18.98 -26.84
N SER A 253 -7.52 -17.84 -27.42
CA SER A 253 -7.19 -16.56 -26.77
C SER A 253 -8.37 -15.89 -26.09
N SER A 254 -9.60 -16.30 -26.34
CA SER A 254 -10.84 -15.65 -25.85
C SER A 254 -11.09 -15.76 -24.33
N ARG A 255 -10.19 -16.39 -23.58
CA ARG A 255 -10.32 -16.59 -22.12
C ARG A 255 -9.18 -16.01 -21.28
N ILE A 256 -8.29 -15.22 -21.87
CA ILE A 256 -7.25 -14.52 -21.11
C ILE A 256 -7.69 -13.08 -20.96
N ILE A 257 -7.70 -12.60 -19.73
CA ILE A 257 -7.99 -11.21 -19.40
C ILE A 257 -6.87 -10.63 -18.56
N SER A 258 -6.55 -9.37 -18.81
CA SER A 258 -5.53 -8.66 -18.07
C SER A 258 -6.00 -7.29 -17.65
N ASP A 259 -5.60 -6.89 -16.44
CA ASP A 259 -5.95 -5.63 -15.82
C ASP A 259 -4.72 -4.97 -15.24
N PHE A 260 -4.61 -3.67 -15.45
CA PHE A 260 -3.62 -2.84 -14.78
C PHE A 260 -4.25 -2.10 -13.61
N TYR A 261 -3.56 -2.13 -12.48
CA TYR A 261 -3.96 -1.44 -11.24
C TYR A 261 -2.89 -0.42 -10.85
N PHE A 262 -3.28 0.83 -10.90
CA PHE A 262 -2.40 1.92 -10.48
C PHE A 262 -1.96 1.72 -9.01
N PRO A 263 -0.68 1.96 -8.63
CA PRO A 263 0.33 2.56 -9.50
C PRO A 263 1.12 1.57 -10.38
N ASN A 264 1.32 0.33 -9.96
CA ASN A 264 2.41 -0.48 -10.50
C ASN A 264 2.11 -1.98 -10.63
N ALA A 265 0.85 -2.39 -10.51
CA ALA A 265 0.46 -3.80 -10.55
C ALA A 265 -0.36 -4.14 -11.79
N ALA A 266 -0.19 -5.35 -12.29
CA ALA A 266 -1.05 -5.94 -13.30
C ALA A 266 -1.44 -7.36 -12.92
N MET A 267 -2.64 -7.78 -13.29
CA MET A 267 -3.12 -9.15 -13.12
C MET A 267 -3.51 -9.73 -14.46
N THR A 268 -3.21 -11.00 -14.67
CA THR A 268 -3.63 -11.75 -15.84
C THR A 268 -4.28 -13.05 -15.40
N PHE A 269 -5.48 -13.30 -15.87
CA PHE A 269 -6.26 -14.51 -15.60
C PHE A 269 -6.36 -15.38 -16.83
N SER A 270 -6.23 -16.67 -16.60
CA SER A 270 -6.39 -17.75 -17.58
C SER A 270 -7.11 -18.92 -16.91
N PRO A 271 -7.75 -19.83 -17.67
CA PRO A 271 -8.29 -21.06 -17.10
C PRO A 271 -7.25 -21.95 -16.38
N HIS A 272 -5.97 -21.83 -16.72
CA HIS A 272 -4.90 -22.68 -16.18
C HIS A 272 -4.06 -22.02 -15.09
N PHE A 273 -4.05 -20.69 -15.06
CA PHE A 273 -3.25 -19.90 -14.11
C PHE A 273 -3.82 -18.50 -13.94
N PHE A 274 -3.41 -17.82 -12.85
CA PHE A 274 -3.39 -16.37 -12.84
C PHE A 274 -2.00 -15.87 -12.38
N ILE A 275 -1.62 -14.72 -12.87
CA ILE A 275 -0.33 -14.08 -12.58
C ILE A 275 -0.61 -12.69 -12.05
N MET A 276 0.06 -12.34 -10.96
CA MET A 276 0.17 -10.97 -10.48
C MET A 276 1.59 -10.48 -10.77
N MET A 277 1.69 -9.36 -11.47
CA MET A 277 2.96 -8.70 -11.78
C MET A 277 3.00 -7.35 -11.06
N ARG A 278 4.14 -7.02 -10.49
CA ARG A 278 4.39 -5.69 -9.91
C ARG A 278 5.72 -5.17 -10.40
N CYS A 279 5.75 -3.87 -10.74
CA CYS A 279 6.98 -3.15 -11.08
C CYS A 279 7.34 -2.22 -9.92
N ASN A 280 8.21 -2.68 -9.05
CA ASN A 280 8.60 -1.98 -7.84
C ASN A 280 9.78 -1.03 -8.10
N PRO A 281 9.68 0.28 -7.81
CA PRO A 281 10.81 1.20 -7.92
C PRO A 281 11.85 0.90 -6.85
N VAL A 282 13.09 0.64 -7.29
CA VAL A 282 14.27 0.42 -6.43
C VAL A 282 15.15 1.66 -6.41
N GLY A 283 15.03 2.50 -7.41
CA GLY A 283 15.74 3.76 -7.55
C GLY A 283 15.19 4.58 -8.71
N PRO A 284 15.74 5.76 -8.96
CA PRO A 284 15.22 6.69 -9.98
C PRO A 284 15.22 6.11 -11.39
N ALA A 285 16.19 5.26 -11.74
CA ALA A 285 16.31 4.61 -13.04
C ALA A 285 16.48 3.08 -12.91
N ARG A 286 15.99 2.49 -11.82
CA ARG A 286 16.04 1.05 -11.57
C ARG A 286 14.75 0.59 -10.94
N SER A 287 14.31 -0.58 -11.35
CA SER A 287 13.11 -1.22 -10.82
C SER A 287 13.31 -2.72 -10.67
N SER A 288 12.46 -3.34 -9.88
CA SER A 288 12.38 -4.79 -9.76
C SER A 288 10.99 -5.24 -10.18
N VAL A 289 10.92 -6.20 -11.08
CA VAL A 289 9.66 -6.81 -11.52
C VAL A 289 9.47 -8.13 -10.82
N GLU A 290 8.38 -8.25 -10.10
CA GLU A 290 8.01 -9.47 -9.39
C GLU A 290 6.76 -10.07 -10.03
N TYR A 291 6.79 -11.40 -10.22
CA TYR A 291 5.66 -12.19 -10.70
C TYR A 291 5.28 -13.19 -9.61
N GLU A 292 4.02 -13.17 -9.19
CA GLU A 292 3.42 -14.22 -8.36
C GLU A 292 2.53 -15.08 -9.25
N VAL A 293 2.84 -16.37 -9.32
CA VAL A 293 2.15 -17.33 -10.19
C VAL A 293 1.27 -18.24 -9.36
N PHE A 294 0.03 -18.39 -9.83
CA PHE A 294 -0.96 -19.27 -9.21
C PHE A 294 -1.49 -20.25 -10.25
N ARG A 295 -1.41 -21.54 -9.95
CA ARG A 295 -1.83 -22.62 -10.83
C ARG A 295 -3.25 -23.09 -10.50
N HIS A 296 -4.08 -23.25 -11.52
CA HIS A 296 -5.40 -23.88 -11.37
C HIS A 296 -5.25 -25.37 -11.02
N LYS A 297 -6.12 -25.89 -10.16
CA LYS A 297 -6.09 -27.27 -9.65
C LYS A 297 -6.17 -28.34 -10.75
N ASP A 298 -6.85 -28.03 -11.86
CA ASP A 298 -7.07 -28.94 -12.98
C ASP A 298 -6.11 -28.68 -14.15
N ALA A 299 -5.17 -27.75 -14.02
CA ALA A 299 -4.16 -27.49 -15.06
C ALA A 299 -3.18 -28.64 -15.16
N SER A 300 -3.00 -29.18 -16.38
CA SER A 300 -1.96 -30.17 -16.66
C SER A 300 -0.57 -29.54 -16.54
N ASP A 301 0.46 -30.36 -16.41
CA ASP A 301 1.84 -29.84 -16.42
C ASP A 301 2.20 -29.22 -17.76
N GLU A 302 1.65 -29.73 -18.87
CA GLU A 302 1.86 -29.18 -20.20
C GLU A 302 1.23 -27.79 -20.35
N ASP A 303 -0.04 -27.63 -19.93
CA ASP A 303 -0.71 -26.33 -19.94
C ASP A 303 0.02 -25.31 -19.04
N PHE A 304 0.53 -25.78 -17.90
CA PHE A 304 1.21 -24.90 -16.95
C PHE A 304 2.64 -24.55 -17.38
N ASN A 305 3.35 -25.43 -18.09
CA ASN A 305 4.70 -25.12 -18.60
C ASN A 305 4.69 -23.95 -19.59
N GLN A 306 3.58 -23.71 -20.29
CA GLN A 306 3.40 -22.53 -21.15
C GLN A 306 3.53 -21.22 -20.35
N VAL A 307 3.25 -21.24 -19.04
CA VAL A 307 3.39 -20.06 -18.15
C VAL A 307 4.84 -19.60 -18.08
N GLN A 308 5.79 -20.55 -17.98
CA GLN A 308 7.22 -20.23 -17.93
C GLN A 308 7.67 -19.55 -19.23
N ASP A 309 7.20 -20.02 -20.36
CA ASP A 309 7.51 -19.42 -21.67
C ASP A 309 6.89 -18.02 -21.81
N ILE A 310 5.70 -17.80 -21.26
CA ILE A 310 5.04 -16.50 -21.23
C ILE A 310 5.83 -15.53 -20.37
N ILE A 311 6.19 -15.90 -19.14
CA ILE A 311 6.98 -15.06 -18.24
C ILE A 311 8.33 -14.74 -18.87
N LYS A 312 9.00 -15.74 -19.49
CA LYS A 312 10.27 -15.54 -20.17
C LYS A 312 10.14 -14.51 -21.31
N ARG A 313 9.14 -14.67 -22.18
CA ARG A 313 8.87 -13.69 -23.26
C ARG A 313 8.59 -12.29 -22.70
N ALA A 314 7.73 -12.19 -21.66
CA ALA A 314 7.44 -10.92 -21.00
C ALA A 314 8.73 -10.28 -20.44
N SER A 315 9.59 -11.07 -19.82
CA SER A 315 10.90 -10.63 -19.31
C SER A 315 11.81 -10.13 -20.43
N GLU A 316 11.95 -10.88 -21.54
CA GLU A 316 12.77 -10.48 -22.70
C GLU A 316 12.27 -9.18 -23.33
N GLU A 317 10.94 -9.04 -23.50
CA GLU A 317 10.33 -7.80 -23.98
C GLU A 317 10.52 -6.65 -22.99
N ASN A 318 10.38 -6.90 -21.70
CA ASN A 318 10.58 -5.86 -20.69
C ASN A 318 12.02 -5.35 -20.71
N LYS A 319 13.02 -6.24 -20.83
CA LYS A 319 14.44 -5.86 -20.96
C LYS A 319 14.75 -5.06 -22.23
N SER A 320 13.95 -5.21 -23.27
CA SER A 320 14.11 -4.49 -24.54
C SER A 320 13.48 -3.09 -24.54
N LEU A 321 12.75 -2.72 -23.47
CA LEU A 321 12.12 -1.40 -23.39
C LEU A 321 13.16 -0.29 -23.36
N PRO A 322 12.93 0.81 -24.12
CA PRO A 322 13.85 1.93 -24.14
C PRO A 322 13.88 2.61 -22.76
N ASN A 323 15.06 3.03 -22.32
CA ASN A 323 15.24 3.81 -21.11
C ASN A 323 15.00 5.30 -21.40
N PRO A 324 13.89 5.91 -20.92
CA PRO A 324 13.59 7.32 -21.18
C PRO A 324 14.62 8.29 -20.60
N SER A 325 15.46 7.87 -19.66
CA SER A 325 16.54 8.71 -19.10
C SER A 325 17.75 8.83 -20.02
N GLU A 326 17.84 8.04 -21.07
CA GLU A 326 18.92 8.13 -22.05
C GLU A 326 18.77 9.35 -22.97
N LYS A 327 19.90 9.98 -23.32
CA LYS A 327 19.94 11.26 -24.08
C LYS A 327 19.23 11.22 -25.43
N ASN A 328 19.01 10.06 -26.03
CA ASN A 328 18.41 9.86 -27.35
C ASN A 328 16.96 9.36 -27.29
N PHE A 329 16.30 9.39 -26.14
CA PHE A 329 14.92 8.92 -26.03
C PHE A 329 13.97 9.80 -26.84
N ASN A 330 13.32 9.20 -27.85
CA ASN A 330 12.33 9.88 -28.67
C ASN A 330 10.94 9.73 -28.04
N THR A 331 10.39 10.79 -27.48
CA THR A 331 9.06 10.83 -26.85
C THR A 331 7.90 10.50 -27.79
N GLY A 332 8.13 10.44 -29.12
CA GLY A 332 7.12 10.11 -30.12
C GLY A 332 6.61 8.64 -30.05
N ILE A 333 7.26 7.76 -29.31
CA ILE A 333 6.87 6.35 -29.18
C ILE A 333 5.69 6.15 -28.19
N LEU A 334 5.39 7.14 -27.35
CA LEU A 334 4.41 7.03 -26.25
C LEU A 334 3.01 7.61 -26.56
N VAL A 335 2.66 7.82 -27.82
CA VAL A 335 1.42 8.52 -28.21
C VAL A 335 0.22 7.58 -28.31
N ASN A 336 -0.05 6.78 -27.29
CA ASN A 336 -1.34 6.08 -27.12
C ASN A 336 -2.11 6.69 -25.94
N GLU A 337 -3.45 6.68 -25.99
CA GLU A 337 -4.31 7.31 -24.97
C GLU A 337 -4.14 6.73 -23.57
N ALA A 338 -3.96 5.41 -23.43
CA ALA A 338 -3.87 4.76 -22.13
C ALA A 338 -2.58 5.12 -21.34
N PRO A 339 -1.37 5.12 -21.93
CA PRO A 339 -0.18 5.67 -21.27
C PRO A 339 -0.34 7.14 -20.90
N LEU A 340 -0.98 7.96 -21.72
CA LEU A 340 -1.22 9.38 -21.40
C LEU A 340 -2.14 9.54 -20.17
N TYR A 341 -3.13 8.66 -20.01
CA TYR A 341 -3.96 8.65 -18.81
C TYR A 341 -3.15 8.32 -17.56
N PHE A 342 -2.34 7.26 -17.60
CA PHE A 342 -1.44 6.89 -16.49
C PHE A 342 -0.47 8.03 -16.15
N GLN A 343 0.20 8.60 -17.17
CA GLN A 343 1.15 9.71 -17.00
C GLN A 343 0.47 10.96 -16.45
N SER A 344 -0.77 11.23 -16.84
CA SER A 344 -1.56 12.34 -16.29
C SER A 344 -1.86 12.13 -14.82
N GLN A 345 -2.19 10.90 -14.38
CA GLN A 345 -2.38 10.59 -12.96
C GLN A 345 -1.10 10.82 -12.16
N VAL A 346 0.04 10.30 -12.64
CA VAL A 346 1.34 10.52 -12.01
C VAL A 346 1.62 12.02 -11.88
N ARG A 347 1.50 12.79 -12.98
CA ARG A 347 1.72 14.24 -12.99
C ARG A 347 0.88 14.95 -11.93
N GLN A 348 -0.43 14.71 -11.93
CA GLN A 348 -1.35 15.38 -11.01
C GLN A 348 -1.03 15.09 -9.55
N LEU A 349 -0.69 13.84 -9.22
CA LEU A 349 -0.33 13.45 -7.86
C LEU A 349 0.96 14.12 -7.40
N LEU A 350 1.98 14.20 -8.26
CA LEU A 350 3.25 14.83 -7.94
C LEU A 350 3.09 16.35 -7.81
N GLU A 351 2.44 17.00 -8.77
CA GLU A 351 2.20 18.45 -8.73
C GLU A 351 1.36 18.84 -7.52
N HIS A 352 0.30 18.11 -7.22
CA HIS A 352 -0.53 18.35 -6.04
C HIS A 352 0.28 18.22 -4.75
N HIS A 353 1.03 17.14 -4.60
CA HIS A 353 1.83 16.89 -3.39
C HIS A 353 2.95 17.92 -3.23
N SER A 354 3.65 18.25 -4.31
CA SER A 354 4.68 19.30 -4.32
C SER A 354 4.10 20.67 -3.92
N GLY A 355 2.92 21.01 -4.41
CA GLY A 355 2.23 22.23 -4.02
C GLY A 355 1.88 22.27 -2.52
N LEU A 356 1.48 21.14 -1.94
CA LEU A 356 1.27 21.03 -0.49
C LEU A 356 2.57 21.21 0.30
N GLU A 357 3.68 20.62 -0.16
CA GLU A 357 5.00 20.77 0.45
C GLU A 357 5.51 22.23 0.39
N GLU A 358 5.30 22.92 -0.73
CA GLU A 358 5.61 24.34 -0.86
C GLU A 358 4.83 25.21 0.11
N LEU A 359 3.51 24.98 0.23
CA LEU A 359 2.68 25.67 1.20
C LEU A 359 3.08 25.40 2.66
N ALA A 360 3.43 24.15 2.96
CA ALA A 360 3.86 23.73 4.29
C ALA A 360 5.32 24.14 4.60
N LYS A 361 6.10 24.57 3.59
CA LYS A 361 7.55 24.85 3.66
C LYS A 361 8.38 23.70 4.24
N LYS A 362 7.94 22.47 4.00
CA LYS A 362 8.61 21.24 4.44
C LYS A 362 8.10 20.05 3.61
N GLU A 363 8.91 18.99 3.56
CA GLU A 363 8.47 17.72 3.01
C GLU A 363 7.32 17.14 3.83
N ILE A 364 6.30 16.62 3.13
CA ILE A 364 5.17 15.91 3.70
C ILE A 364 5.39 14.42 3.47
N ARG A 365 5.56 13.67 4.55
CA ARG A 365 5.86 12.24 4.53
C ARG A 365 4.69 11.44 5.11
N PRO A 366 3.69 11.04 4.31
CA PRO A 366 2.47 10.42 4.80
C PRO A 366 2.70 9.12 5.57
N ALA A 367 3.70 8.34 5.20
CA ALA A 367 4.05 7.10 5.89
C ALA A 367 4.86 7.32 7.18
N GLN A 368 5.24 8.57 7.50
CA GLN A 368 6.02 8.85 8.69
C GLN A 368 5.21 8.57 9.95
N GLN A 369 5.70 7.63 10.75
CA GLN A 369 5.06 7.28 12.01
C GLN A 369 5.34 8.34 13.07
N VAL A 370 4.29 8.77 13.77
CA VAL A 370 4.42 9.69 14.91
C VAL A 370 4.72 8.86 16.15
N LEU A 371 5.90 9.03 16.71
CA LEU A 371 6.19 8.54 18.06
C LEU A 371 5.49 9.48 19.05
N ASP A 372 4.67 8.93 19.95
CA ASP A 372 4.23 9.70 21.11
C ASP A 372 5.49 10.29 21.75
N GLN A 373 5.53 11.62 21.89
CA GLN A 373 6.66 12.28 22.55
C GLN A 373 6.84 11.61 23.90
N THR A 374 7.91 10.87 24.03
CA THR A 374 8.37 10.34 25.31
C THR A 374 8.62 11.54 26.21
N SER A 375 8.21 11.46 27.48
CA SER A 375 8.51 12.50 28.46
C SER A 375 10.03 12.77 28.46
N GLU A 376 10.45 14.00 28.77
CA GLU A 376 11.89 14.38 28.87
C GLU A 376 12.76 13.40 29.70
N GLN A 377 12.11 12.57 30.53
CA GLN A 377 12.76 11.50 31.30
C GLN A 377 13.19 10.30 30.42
N ASP A 378 12.54 10.06 29.29
CA ASP A 378 12.93 8.99 28.36
C ASP A 378 14.13 9.41 27.49
N GLU A 379 14.33 10.70 27.21
CA GLU A 379 15.54 11.19 26.54
C GLU A 379 16.79 10.93 27.39
N SER A 380 16.69 10.99 28.71
CA SER A 380 17.82 10.68 29.61
C SER A 380 18.19 9.20 29.62
N LEU A 381 17.21 8.31 29.45
CA LEU A 381 17.41 6.85 29.29
C LEU A 381 18.04 6.52 27.92
N PHE A 382 17.68 7.24 26.86
CA PHE A 382 18.25 7.07 25.53
C PHE A 382 19.63 7.74 25.41
N SER A 383 19.91 8.81 26.16
CA SER A 383 21.24 9.49 26.18
C SER A 383 22.30 8.67 26.89
N SER A 384 21.92 7.79 27.83
CA SER A 384 22.86 6.86 28.46
C SER A 384 23.30 5.69 27.56
N CYS A 385 22.58 5.45 26.47
CA CYS A 385 22.99 4.58 25.37
C CYS A 385 23.94 5.34 24.43
N SER A 386 25.17 5.62 24.90
CA SER A 386 26.24 6.23 24.11
C SER A 386 26.55 5.36 22.88
N GLY A 387 26.02 5.71 21.74
CA GLY A 387 26.41 5.13 20.46
C GLY A 387 25.35 5.24 19.38
N LEU A 388 25.58 6.10 18.41
CA LEU A 388 25.19 6.07 16.96
C LEU A 388 23.78 5.61 16.53
N SER A 389 22.96 5.02 17.38
CA SER A 389 21.73 4.33 16.92
C SER A 389 20.43 5.12 17.11
N CYS A 390 20.31 6.07 18.04
CA CYS A 390 19.06 6.81 18.23
C CYS A 390 18.78 7.83 17.12
N GLY A 391 19.81 8.48 16.58
CA GLY A 391 19.68 9.35 15.40
C GLY A 391 19.34 8.57 14.11
N LYS A 392 19.67 7.27 14.08
CA LYS A 392 19.36 6.37 12.96
C LYS A 392 17.89 5.96 12.95
N LEU A 393 17.31 5.69 14.14
CA LEU A 393 15.89 5.37 14.27
C LEU A 393 14.99 6.50 13.74
N ALA A 394 15.31 7.76 14.14
CA ALA A 394 14.56 8.93 13.65
C ALA A 394 14.70 9.12 12.13
N LYS A 395 15.89 8.82 11.56
CA LYS A 395 16.10 8.86 10.10
C LYS A 395 15.46 7.68 9.38
N GLU A 396 15.50 6.49 9.96
CA GLU A 396 14.87 5.29 9.37
C GLU A 396 13.35 5.29 9.47
N LEU A 397 12.76 6.02 10.43
CA LEU A 397 11.32 6.26 10.54
C LEU A 397 10.83 7.52 9.79
N ALA A 398 11.75 8.28 9.21
CA ALA A 398 11.48 9.50 8.42
C ALA A 398 11.47 9.19 6.91
N TRP A 399 10.80 8.13 6.52
CA TRP A 399 10.69 7.70 5.12
C TRP A 399 10.01 8.75 4.23
#